data_99119846913f177543ef281b9d5d3cca
#
_entry.id   99119846913f177543ef281b9d5d3cca
#
_cell.length_a   1.000
_cell.length_b   1.000
_cell.length_c   1.000
_cell.angle_alpha   90.00
_cell.angle_beta   90.00
_cell.angle_gamma   90.00
#
_symmetry.space_group_name_H-M   'P 1'
#
loop_
_entity.id
_entity.type
_entity.pdbx_description
1 polymer ?
#
loop_
_entity_poly.entity_id
_entity_poly.type
_entity_poly.pdbx_seq_one_letter_code
_entity_poly.pdbx_strand_id
1 'polypeptide(L)' 'MSLSARNQLPGTVEQVHLGEIMARVVVRVGENLIESVITRQSVEDLGLAQGDEVRVVVKSTEVMIQKD' A
#
# COMPACT_ATOMS: atom_id res chain seq x y z
N MET A 1 16.59 1.90 -6.89
CA MET A 1 15.81 3.13 -7.13
C MET A 1 15.61 3.87 -5.81
N SER A 2 15.84 5.18 -5.83
CA SER A 2 15.68 6.01 -4.62
C SER A 2 14.39 6.79 -4.67
N LEU A 3 13.72 6.89 -3.54
CA LEU A 3 12.50 7.68 -3.40
C LEU A 3 12.75 8.79 -2.39
N SER A 4 12.09 9.93 -2.61
CA SER A 4 12.16 11.04 -1.66
C SER A 4 11.24 10.83 -0.45
N ALA A 5 10.30 9.90 -0.53
CA ALA A 5 9.39 9.61 0.58
C ALA A 5 10.15 9.01 1.76
N ARG A 6 9.87 9.53 2.96
CA ARG A 6 10.55 9.09 4.18
C ARG A 6 9.79 7.98 4.90
N ASN A 7 8.48 7.90 4.70
CA ASN A 7 7.64 6.93 5.39
C ASN A 7 7.54 5.66 4.54
N GLN A 8 8.33 4.66 4.92
CA GLN A 8 8.36 3.38 4.24
C GLN A 8 8.14 2.30 5.29
N LEU A 9 7.00 1.63 5.20
CA LEU A 9 6.57 0.66 6.20
C LEU A 9 6.56 -0.74 5.59
N PRO A 10 7.46 -1.63 6.01
CA PRO A 10 7.41 -3.00 5.52
C PRO A 10 6.16 -3.69 6.01
N GLY A 11 5.54 -4.47 5.14
CA GLY A 11 4.32 -5.18 5.46
C GLY A 11 4.05 -6.32 4.49
N THR A 12 2.91 -6.97 4.71
CA THR A 12 2.48 -8.11 3.90
C THR A 12 1.12 -7.82 3.30
N VAL A 13 0.97 -8.09 2.01
CA VAL A 13 -0.31 -7.91 1.34
C VAL A 13 -1.34 -8.87 1.93
N GLU A 14 -2.40 -8.31 2.49
CA GLU A 14 -3.48 -9.07 3.12
C GLU A 14 -4.56 -9.41 2.11
N GLN A 15 -4.95 -8.45 1.28
CA GLN A 15 -6.01 -8.59 0.29
C GLN A 15 -5.73 -7.71 -0.91
N VAL A 16 -6.17 -8.17 -2.07
CA VAL A 16 -6.18 -7.39 -3.31
C VAL A 16 -7.59 -7.48 -3.89
N HIS A 17 -8.26 -6.34 -4.02
CA HIS A 17 -9.58 -6.25 -4.61
C HIS A 17 -9.49 -5.52 -5.93
N LEU A 18 -9.68 -6.23 -7.03
CA LEU A 18 -9.54 -5.67 -8.37
C LEU A 18 -10.87 -5.11 -8.86
N GLY A 19 -10.88 -3.82 -9.21
CA GLY A 19 -11.95 -3.21 -9.99
C GLY A 19 -11.55 -3.17 -11.45
N GLU A 20 -12.37 -2.58 -12.29
CA GLU A 20 -12.06 -2.48 -13.71
C GLU A 20 -10.88 -1.55 -13.98
N ILE A 21 -10.81 -0.42 -13.31
CA ILE A 21 -9.77 0.60 -13.49
C ILE A 21 -8.89 0.72 -12.26
N MET A 22 -9.50 0.73 -11.09
CA MET A 22 -8.81 0.89 -9.82
C MET A 22 -8.81 -0.42 -9.04
N ALA A 23 -7.90 -0.51 -8.08
CA ALA A 23 -7.80 -1.65 -7.19
C ALA A 23 -7.54 -1.16 -5.77
N ARG A 24 -8.05 -1.90 -4.79
CA ARG A 24 -7.79 -1.65 -3.38
C ARG A 24 -6.85 -2.73 -2.87
N VAL A 25 -5.74 -2.31 -2.30
CA VAL A 25 -4.76 -3.22 -1.73
C VAL A 25 -4.71 -2.97 -0.23
N VAL A 26 -4.87 -4.02 0.56
CA VAL A 26 -4.79 -3.94 2.01
C VAL A 26 -3.50 -4.59 2.45
N VAL A 27 -2.67 -3.84 3.18
CA VAL A 27 -1.37 -4.29 3.64
C VAL A 27 -1.35 -4.33 5.16
N ARG A 28 -0.93 -5.46 5.71
CA ARG A 28 -0.74 -5.60 7.16
C ARG A 28 0.64 -5.11 7.53
N VAL A 29 0.70 -4.11 8.42
CA VAL A 29 1.94 -3.57 8.96
C VAL A 29 1.88 -3.76 10.47
N GLY A 30 2.59 -4.77 10.98
CA GLY A 30 2.45 -5.17 12.37
C GLY A 30 1.02 -5.62 12.66
N GLU A 31 0.34 -4.94 13.57
CA GLU A 31 -1.06 -5.21 13.91
C GLU A 31 -2.03 -4.27 13.18
N ASN A 32 -1.51 -3.43 12.29
CA ASN A 32 -2.30 -2.43 11.61
C ASN A 32 -2.55 -2.82 10.16
N LEU A 33 -3.70 -2.40 9.64
CA LEU A 33 -4.04 -2.56 8.23
C LEU A 33 -4.01 -1.21 7.56
N ILE A 34 -3.27 -1.12 6.46
CA ILE A 34 -3.16 0.09 5.65
C ILE A 34 -3.84 -0.20 4.33
N GLU A 35 -4.73 0.68 3.91
CA GLU A 35 -5.39 0.55 2.62
C GLU A 35 -4.76 1.48 1.61
N SER A 36 -4.60 0.99 0.39
CA SER A 36 -4.10 1.75 -0.73
C SER A 36 -5.03 1.57 -1.92
N VAL A 37 -5.31 2.65 -2.62
CA VAL A 37 -6.06 2.60 -3.88
C VAL A 37 -5.10 2.99 -4.98
N ILE A 38 -4.82 2.04 -5.85
CA ILE A 38 -3.94 2.23 -7.00
C ILE A 38 -4.64 1.73 -8.26
N THR A 39 -4.07 1.95 -9.42
CA THR A 39 -4.70 1.45 -10.64
C THR A 39 -4.58 -0.06 -10.71
N ARG A 40 -5.56 -0.69 -11.37
CA ARG A 40 -5.49 -2.11 -11.66
C ARG A 40 -4.22 -2.44 -12.44
N GLN A 41 -3.85 -1.56 -13.38
CA GLN A 41 -2.64 -1.74 -14.16
C GLN A 41 -1.40 -1.79 -13.26
N SER A 42 -1.34 -0.95 -12.23
CA SER A 42 -0.23 -0.96 -11.28
C SER A 42 -0.14 -2.28 -10.53
N VAL A 43 -1.28 -2.84 -10.12
CA VAL A 43 -1.31 -4.14 -9.47
C VAL A 43 -0.74 -5.21 -10.39
N GLU A 44 -1.14 -5.19 -11.67
CA GLU A 44 -0.66 -6.15 -12.65
C GLU A 44 0.83 -5.98 -12.93
N ASP A 45 1.27 -4.73 -13.11
CA ASP A 45 2.68 -4.45 -13.37
C ASP A 45 3.59 -4.87 -12.21
N LEU A 46 3.13 -4.67 -10.98
CA LEU A 46 3.89 -5.07 -9.79
C LEU A 46 3.72 -6.56 -9.47
N GLY A 47 2.75 -7.21 -10.08
CA GLY A 47 2.45 -8.61 -9.79
C GLY A 47 2.01 -8.85 -8.36
N LEU A 48 1.24 -7.91 -7.79
CA LEU A 48 0.83 -8.00 -6.38
C LEU A 48 -0.17 -9.13 -6.16
N ALA A 49 0.09 -9.91 -5.11
CA ALA A 49 -0.77 -10.99 -4.68
C ALA A 49 -0.78 -11.09 -3.16
N GLN A 50 -1.82 -11.70 -2.62
CA GLN A 50 -1.92 -11.97 -1.20
C GLN A 50 -0.68 -12.72 -0.72
N GLY A 51 -0.13 -12.28 0.40
CA GLY A 51 1.06 -12.89 0.98
C GLY A 51 2.38 -12.26 0.55
N ASP A 52 2.37 -11.38 -0.45
CA ASP A 52 3.60 -10.71 -0.90
C ASP A 52 4.11 -9.76 0.17
N GLU A 53 5.43 -9.71 0.30
CA GLU A 53 6.09 -8.72 1.15
C GLU A 53 6.32 -7.46 0.34
N VAL A 54 5.88 -6.33 0.90
CA VAL A 54 5.92 -5.04 0.22
C VAL A 54 6.33 -3.94 1.20
N ARG A 55 6.52 -2.74 0.68
CA ARG A 55 6.65 -1.53 1.49
C ARG A 55 5.51 -0.60 1.16
N VAL A 56 4.86 -0.12 2.22
CA VAL A 56 3.89 0.96 2.09
C VAL A 56 4.69 2.26 2.13
N VAL A 57 4.60 3.03 1.06
CA VAL A 57 5.35 4.29 0.92
C VAL A 57 4.37 5.44 0.99
N VAL A 58 4.55 6.34 1.96
CA VAL A 58 3.63 7.46 2.18
C VAL A 58 4.41 8.76 2.18
N LYS A 59 3.99 9.69 1.32
CA LYS A 59 4.60 11.03 1.31
C LYS A 59 4.27 11.76 2.60
N SER A 60 5.26 12.44 3.15
CA SER A 60 5.08 13.16 4.43
C SER A 60 3.95 14.17 4.37
N THR A 61 3.71 14.76 3.20
CA THR A 61 2.63 15.74 3.01
C THR A 61 1.23 15.13 3.01
N GLU A 62 1.13 13.81 2.93
CA GLU A 62 -0.15 13.09 2.87
C GLU A 62 -0.52 12.45 4.22
N VAL A 63 0.33 12.58 5.22
CA VAL A 63 0.09 11.96 6.52
C VAL A 63 -0.69 12.93 7.41
N MET A 64 -1.82 12.46 7.90
CA MET A 64 -2.67 13.22 8.82
C MET A 64 -2.44 12.74 10.24
N ILE A 65 -2.60 13.64 11.20
CA ILE A 65 -2.40 13.33 12.61
C ILE A 65 -3.71 13.56 13.37
N GLN A 66 -4.08 12.57 14.17
CA GLN A 66 -5.22 12.71 15.08
C GLN A 66 -4.74 12.46 16.49
N LYS A 67 -5.21 13.28 17.41
CA LYS A 67 -4.97 13.10 18.84
C LYS A 67 -6.30 12.89 19.53
N ASP A 68 -6.40 11.83 20.30
CA ASP A 68 -7.60 11.51 21.08
C ASP A 68 -7.58 12.17 22.46
#